data_1ef498ddca2f1f884ac49300434c24ce
#
_entry.id   1ef498ddca2f1f884ac49300434c24ce
#
_cell.length_a   1.000
_cell.length_b   1.000
_cell.length_c   1.000
_cell.angle_alpha   90.00
_cell.angle_beta   90.00
_cell.angle_gamma   90.00
#
_symmetry.space_group_name_H-M   'P 1'
#
loop_
_entity.id
_entity.type
_entity.pdbx_description
1 polymer ?
#
loop_
_entity_poly.entity_id
_entity_poly.type
_entity_poly.pdbx_seq_one_letter_code
_entity_poly.pdbx_strand_id
1 'polypeptide(L)'
;MDRRDLLRAAVAAPAAGLAVPLTAATGAEAATTAGSRDIDAESPRFAIAVLPDTQYLFDADSADPAPLRETFRYLLQQRSDTNIVFMTHLGDVTEHGTAQELSLAGRTFRDIDGRVPYSVLAGNHDIPGGTDQRGRTPYLDVFGPDRFSRTPTFLEATADGYNSAHLVRAGGRQWLILALDWRISDSGLAWAQGVIDRHARIPVIVTTHDLAYADDAGRAYLSGHGTRLWDRLINRNDQIFLTLNGHYWPPGRATMRNAAGHDVHVHIANYQDRYYGGAGMIRLYHFDLARNVIDVETFAPWFLARDPRRRTPLEAETIELTGDVDRFSVDIDFDARFAGFAPPVLPAPRPAAQVVDRHTTAYWRFDSAGQAVTDGATVRDLTGHGNDLVVRRLANSNADTLRLSPEHHAGAPAHASLYFDGGKSPDRGAILQTGPDAAINSEKFLNGYTIETFVKLPEPFTGDHAWMGILSWEGRSGDAGKKSGYSPLEPTCSLNLSPERFLQYVVYSEIGDVNPTSWSHALPIGRWMHVAIVNDGRHTAVWVDGSRIARNPAREARGIATLGRPFTIGATSWDLAYGQGFYGWIGDTRITGRPLDPARFLPAGHF
;
A
#
# COMPACT_ATOMS: atom_id res chain seq x y z
N MET A 1 24.17 -16.36 4.45
CA MET A 1 24.64 -15.37 3.47
C MET A 1 24.03 -14.05 3.86
N ASP A 2 24.90 -13.11 4.24
CA ASP A 2 24.51 -11.82 4.79
C ASP A 2 23.97 -10.90 3.65
N ARG A 3 22.96 -10.08 3.94
CA ARG A 3 22.39 -9.10 2.98
C ARG A 3 23.40 -8.14 2.37
N ARG A 4 24.58 -8.04 2.96
CA ARG A 4 25.71 -7.21 2.47
C ARG A 4 26.42 -7.78 1.24
N ASP A 5 26.30 -9.06 0.97
CA ASP A 5 27.00 -9.71 -0.14
C ASP A 5 26.24 -9.61 -1.47
N LEU A 6 24.95 -9.34 -1.44
CA LEU A 6 24.12 -9.17 -2.65
C LEU A 6 24.27 -7.81 -3.35
N LEU A 7 24.78 -6.80 -2.65
CA LEU A 7 24.97 -5.44 -3.19
C LEU A 7 26.38 -5.22 -3.82
N ARG A 8 27.30 -6.17 -3.65
CA ARG A 8 28.67 -6.08 -4.20
C ARG A 8 28.89 -6.79 -5.54
N ALA A 9 27.92 -7.52 -6.05
CA ALA A 9 28.05 -8.32 -7.28
C ALA A 9 27.63 -7.59 -8.58
N ALA A 10 27.31 -6.31 -8.55
CA ALA A 10 26.77 -5.57 -9.70
C ALA A 10 27.74 -4.56 -10.35
N VAL A 11 29.05 -4.64 -10.09
CA VAL A 11 30.03 -3.78 -10.77
C VAL A 11 31.24 -4.62 -11.19
N ALA A 12 31.24 -5.13 -12.39
CA ALA A 12 32.38 -5.32 -13.30
C ALA A 12 32.03 -6.19 -14.51
N ALA A 13 31.81 -5.57 -15.67
CA ALA A 13 32.11 -6.18 -16.96
C ALA A 13 32.56 -5.08 -17.93
N PRO A 14 33.63 -5.29 -18.72
CA PRO A 14 34.27 -4.25 -19.53
C PRO A 14 33.54 -4.01 -20.85
N ALA A 15 33.55 -2.74 -21.28
CA ALA A 15 33.07 -2.28 -22.58
C ALA A 15 33.98 -2.78 -23.71
N ALA A 16 33.42 -3.47 -24.70
CA ALA A 16 34.01 -3.61 -26.03
C ALA A 16 33.08 -2.86 -27.01
N GLY A 17 33.64 -1.81 -27.60
CA GLY A 17 32.95 -0.96 -28.56
C GLY A 17 32.76 -1.62 -29.92
N LEU A 18 31.59 -1.44 -30.51
CA LEU A 18 31.34 -1.53 -31.94
C LEU A 18 30.50 -0.32 -32.33
N ALA A 19 31.11 0.55 -33.13
CA ALA A 19 30.45 1.70 -33.72
C ALA A 19 29.60 1.25 -34.92
N VAL A 20 28.31 1.62 -34.92
CA VAL A 20 27.41 1.54 -36.06
C VAL A 20 26.85 2.94 -36.32
N PRO A 21 26.79 3.43 -37.56
CA PRO A 21 26.48 4.81 -37.88
C PRO A 21 24.98 5.10 -37.69
N LEU A 22 24.69 6.23 -37.04
CA LEU A 22 23.35 6.82 -36.94
C LEU A 22 22.92 7.36 -38.30
N THR A 23 21.86 6.80 -38.86
CA THR A 23 21.05 7.49 -39.86
C THR A 23 19.92 8.23 -39.12
N ALA A 24 19.88 9.54 -39.28
CA ALA A 24 18.85 10.39 -38.75
C ALA A 24 17.52 10.13 -39.46
N ALA A 25 16.52 9.60 -38.73
CA ALA A 25 15.14 9.64 -39.13
C ALA A 25 14.43 10.75 -38.35
N THR A 26 14.08 11.82 -39.01
CA THR A 26 13.23 12.89 -38.51
C THR A 26 11.79 12.38 -38.44
N GLY A 27 11.40 11.90 -37.24
CA GLY A 27 9.99 11.68 -36.90
C GLY A 27 9.67 12.60 -35.72
N ALA A 28 8.85 13.63 -35.98
CA ALA A 28 8.28 14.44 -34.92
C ALA A 28 7.27 13.58 -34.16
N GLU A 29 7.73 12.95 -33.08
CA GLU A 29 6.83 12.42 -32.07
C GLU A 29 6.23 13.62 -31.31
N ALA A 30 4.89 13.72 -31.42
CA ALA A 30 4.13 14.62 -30.57
C ALA A 30 4.44 14.25 -29.10
N ALA A 31 5.14 15.14 -28.41
CA ALA A 31 5.26 15.09 -26.96
C ALA A 31 3.83 15.14 -26.40
N THR A 32 3.28 13.99 -26.04
CA THR A 32 2.14 13.94 -25.13
C THR A 32 2.62 14.59 -23.84
N THR A 33 2.12 15.79 -23.57
CA THR A 33 2.23 16.43 -22.29
C THR A 33 1.76 15.40 -21.26
N ALA A 34 2.69 14.88 -20.47
CA ALA A 34 2.38 14.14 -19.28
C ALA A 34 1.60 15.12 -18.38
N GLY A 35 0.28 15.05 -18.41
CA GLY A 35 -0.57 15.74 -17.48
C GLY A 35 -0.10 15.36 -16.08
N SER A 36 0.09 16.33 -15.21
CA SER A 36 0.39 16.09 -13.80
C SER A 36 -0.68 15.11 -13.30
N ARG A 37 -0.28 13.89 -13.01
CA ARG A 37 -1.21 12.94 -12.40
C ARG A 37 -1.54 13.51 -11.03
N ASP A 38 -2.83 13.82 -10.81
CA ASP A 38 -3.32 14.20 -9.49
C ASP A 38 -3.08 13.04 -8.51
N ILE A 39 -3.02 13.38 -7.21
CA ILE A 39 -2.99 12.36 -6.16
C ILE A 39 -4.17 11.41 -6.33
N ASP A 40 -3.93 10.12 -6.11
CA ASP A 40 -4.97 9.10 -6.15
C ASP A 40 -5.49 8.84 -4.73
N ALA A 41 -6.65 9.42 -4.41
CA ALA A 41 -7.28 9.29 -3.10
C ALA A 41 -7.84 7.87 -2.84
N GLU A 42 -8.01 7.06 -3.89
CA GLU A 42 -8.54 5.69 -3.78
C GLU A 42 -7.41 4.64 -3.72
N SER A 43 -6.18 5.00 -4.08
CA SER A 43 -5.04 4.10 -3.97
C SER A 43 -4.87 3.63 -2.52
N PRO A 44 -4.73 2.32 -2.26
CA PRO A 44 -4.45 1.82 -0.92
C PRO A 44 -3.07 2.25 -0.39
N ARG A 45 -2.25 2.87 -1.25
CA ARG A 45 -0.92 3.38 -0.93
C ARG A 45 -0.89 4.89 -1.04
N PHE A 46 -0.46 5.53 0.03
CA PHE A 46 -0.24 6.97 0.07
C PHE A 46 0.84 7.33 1.10
N ALA A 47 1.35 8.54 1.05
CA ALA A 47 2.33 9.02 2.01
C ALA A 47 1.91 10.32 2.68
N ILE A 48 2.26 10.43 3.96
CA ILE A 48 2.24 11.68 4.73
C ILE A 48 3.68 12.07 5.00
N ALA A 49 4.05 13.30 4.60
CA ALA A 49 5.36 13.86 4.88
C ALA A 49 5.34 14.57 6.23
N VAL A 50 6.39 14.34 7.02
CA VAL A 50 6.59 14.99 8.33
C VAL A 50 7.85 15.83 8.24
N LEU A 51 7.69 17.12 8.42
CA LEU A 51 8.78 18.09 8.50
C LEU A 51 8.99 18.43 9.96
N PRO A 52 10.10 18.03 10.56
CA PRO A 52 10.41 18.37 11.95
C PRO A 52 10.94 19.80 12.07
N ASP A 53 11.44 20.13 13.24
CA ASP A 53 11.98 21.41 13.62
C ASP A 53 12.96 21.97 12.57
N THR A 54 12.70 23.19 12.08
CA THR A 54 13.50 23.86 11.03
C THR A 54 14.17 25.15 11.52
N GLN A 55 14.12 25.41 12.81
CA GLN A 55 14.48 26.68 13.43
C GLN A 55 15.85 27.21 13.00
N TYR A 56 16.88 26.37 12.94
CA TYR A 56 18.22 26.80 12.55
C TYR A 56 18.37 27.15 11.06
N LEU A 57 17.42 26.80 10.22
CA LEU A 57 17.37 27.25 8.82
C LEU A 57 16.80 28.67 8.71
N PHE A 58 16.19 29.20 9.77
CA PHE A 58 15.55 30.50 9.82
C PHE A 58 16.04 31.39 10.96
N ASP A 59 17.11 30.98 11.67
CA ASP A 59 17.80 31.83 12.61
C ASP A 59 18.30 33.11 11.92
N ALA A 60 17.94 34.29 12.44
CA ALA A 60 18.25 35.59 11.84
C ALA A 60 19.75 35.81 11.58
N ASP A 61 20.61 35.21 12.40
CA ASP A 61 22.06 35.34 12.32
C ASP A 61 22.70 34.45 11.24
N SER A 62 22.02 33.39 10.83
CA SER A 62 22.58 32.36 9.93
C SER A 62 21.56 31.77 8.95
N ALA A 63 20.48 32.46 8.66
CA ALA A 63 19.37 31.92 7.87
C ALA A 63 19.77 31.43 6.49
N ASP A 64 19.52 30.13 6.22
CA ASP A 64 19.65 29.52 4.89
C ASP A 64 18.43 28.60 4.60
N PRO A 65 17.40 29.08 3.92
CA PRO A 65 16.24 28.28 3.57
C PRO A 65 16.46 27.34 2.37
N ALA A 66 17.66 27.31 1.77
CA ALA A 66 17.92 26.47 0.57
C ALA A 66 17.68 24.98 0.81
N PRO A 67 18.07 24.38 1.94
CA PRO A 67 17.74 22.97 2.23
C PRO A 67 16.25 22.71 2.23
N LEU A 68 15.46 23.56 2.87
CA LEU A 68 14.01 23.39 2.93
C LEU A 68 13.34 23.57 1.55
N ARG A 69 13.83 24.50 0.72
CA ARG A 69 13.34 24.66 -0.66
C ARG A 69 13.60 23.41 -1.50
N GLU A 70 14.73 22.75 -1.30
CA GLU A 70 15.01 21.48 -1.99
C GLU A 70 14.08 20.38 -1.50
N THR A 71 13.80 20.32 -0.20
CA THR A 71 12.81 19.41 0.37
C THR A 71 11.43 19.64 -0.26
N PHE A 72 10.98 20.87 -0.39
CA PHE A 72 9.72 21.18 -1.06
C PHE A 72 9.74 20.80 -2.54
N ARG A 73 10.86 21.00 -3.24
CA ARG A 73 11.03 20.56 -4.62
C ARG A 73 10.90 19.03 -4.73
N TYR A 74 11.55 18.29 -3.84
CA TYR A 74 11.44 16.84 -3.76
C TYR A 74 9.99 16.39 -3.56
N LEU A 75 9.28 16.95 -2.58
CA LEU A 75 7.87 16.62 -2.33
C LEU A 75 7.00 16.85 -3.56
N LEU A 76 7.23 17.94 -4.29
CA LEU A 76 6.48 18.25 -5.51
C LEU A 76 6.80 17.30 -6.66
N GLN A 77 8.06 16.89 -6.81
CA GLN A 77 8.49 15.95 -7.85
C GLN A 77 7.99 14.54 -7.59
N GLN A 78 7.97 14.11 -6.32
CA GLN A 78 7.57 12.76 -5.93
C GLN A 78 6.07 12.66 -5.60
N ARG A 79 5.33 13.77 -5.64
CA ARG A 79 3.95 13.83 -5.17
C ARG A 79 3.05 12.77 -5.78
N SER A 80 3.09 12.59 -7.10
CA SER A 80 2.26 11.61 -7.79
C SER A 80 2.79 10.18 -7.68
N ASP A 81 4.11 9.99 -7.74
CA ASP A 81 4.71 8.66 -7.76
C ASP A 81 4.63 7.98 -6.38
N THR A 82 4.79 8.78 -5.33
CA THR A 82 4.69 8.34 -3.92
C THR A 82 3.29 8.57 -3.35
N ASN A 83 2.39 9.22 -4.09
CA ASN A 83 1.04 9.60 -3.66
C ASN A 83 1.07 10.38 -2.33
N ILE A 84 1.87 11.47 -2.27
CA ILE A 84 1.98 12.32 -1.08
C ILE A 84 0.72 13.16 -0.95
N VAL A 85 -0.14 12.81 0.01
CA VAL A 85 -1.46 13.41 0.19
C VAL A 85 -1.46 14.60 1.15
N PHE A 86 -0.49 14.67 2.08
CA PHE A 86 -0.41 15.69 3.11
C PHE A 86 1.03 15.86 3.64
N MET A 87 1.35 17.04 4.14
CA MET A 87 2.56 17.30 4.91
C MET A 87 2.20 17.95 6.24
N THR A 88 2.89 17.64 7.33
CA THR A 88 2.77 18.31 8.62
C THR A 88 4.12 18.81 9.11
N HIS A 89 4.17 20.02 9.65
CA HIS A 89 5.33 20.57 10.35
C HIS A 89 5.09 20.51 11.85
N LEU A 90 6.10 20.07 12.61
CA LEU A 90 5.94 19.74 14.03
C LEU A 90 6.28 20.89 15.00
N GLY A 91 6.39 22.12 14.51
CA GLY A 91 6.72 23.29 15.34
C GLY A 91 8.20 23.65 15.28
N ASP A 92 8.59 24.69 16.01
CA ASP A 92 9.91 25.30 15.94
C ASP A 92 10.33 25.58 14.49
N VAL A 93 9.47 26.33 13.81
CA VAL A 93 9.71 26.76 12.43
C VAL A 93 10.91 27.70 12.38
N THR A 94 11.02 28.59 13.39
CA THR A 94 12.02 29.64 13.52
C THR A 94 12.73 29.60 14.87
N GLU A 95 13.91 30.20 14.99
CA GLU A 95 14.70 30.17 16.24
C GLU A 95 14.16 31.13 17.30
N HIS A 96 13.71 32.32 16.93
CA HIS A 96 13.32 33.36 17.89
C HIS A 96 11.88 33.85 17.74
N GLY A 97 11.10 33.32 16.83
CA GLY A 97 9.71 33.71 16.57
C GLY A 97 9.57 35.18 16.16
N THR A 98 10.64 35.78 15.63
CA THR A 98 10.60 37.19 15.20
C THR A 98 9.80 37.34 13.90
N ALA A 99 9.22 38.54 13.71
CA ALA A 99 8.50 38.85 12.47
C ALA A 99 9.37 38.68 11.21
N GLN A 100 10.68 38.93 11.32
CA GLN A 100 11.64 38.76 10.23
C GLN A 100 11.82 37.29 9.86
N GLU A 101 12.12 36.43 10.83
CA GLU A 101 12.31 34.99 10.64
C GLU A 101 11.04 34.34 10.12
N LEU A 102 9.91 34.58 10.77
CA LEU A 102 8.61 34.06 10.36
C LEU A 102 8.21 34.52 8.96
N SER A 103 8.49 35.80 8.61
CA SER A 103 8.27 36.29 7.24
C SER A 103 9.14 35.56 6.21
N LEU A 104 10.40 35.23 6.54
CA LEU A 104 11.29 34.44 5.67
C LEU A 104 10.76 33.03 5.52
N ALA A 105 10.41 32.37 6.63
CA ALA A 105 9.79 31.04 6.62
C ALA A 105 8.51 31.03 5.78
N GLY A 106 7.60 31.98 6.01
CA GLY A 106 6.37 32.13 5.25
C GLY A 106 6.57 32.31 3.75
N ARG A 107 7.62 33.06 3.34
CA ARG A 107 8.01 33.18 1.92
C ARG A 107 8.53 31.85 1.35
N THR A 108 9.25 31.06 2.14
CA THR A 108 9.77 29.76 1.73
C THR A 108 8.63 28.76 1.55
N PHE A 109 7.68 28.72 2.46
CA PHE A 109 6.49 27.84 2.35
C PHE A 109 5.58 28.18 1.16
N ARG A 110 5.70 29.38 0.54
CA ARG A 110 4.98 29.65 -0.72
C ARG A 110 5.34 28.72 -1.85
N ASP A 111 6.50 28.07 -1.78
CA ASP A 111 6.92 27.12 -2.82
C ASP A 111 5.98 25.89 -2.92
N ILE A 112 5.23 25.58 -1.84
CA ILE A 112 4.27 24.46 -1.80
C ILE A 112 2.80 24.90 -1.64
N ASP A 113 2.53 26.20 -1.38
CA ASP A 113 1.15 26.70 -1.21
C ASP A 113 0.27 26.32 -2.40
N GLY A 114 -0.90 25.75 -2.11
CA GLY A 114 -1.86 25.31 -3.11
C GLY A 114 -1.43 24.10 -3.95
N ARG A 115 -0.25 23.54 -3.69
CA ARG A 115 0.32 22.40 -4.44
C ARG A 115 0.38 21.12 -3.63
N VAL A 116 0.69 21.20 -2.35
CA VAL A 116 0.60 20.10 -1.37
C VAL A 116 -0.21 20.62 -0.20
N PRO A 117 -1.29 19.94 0.23
CA PRO A 117 -1.97 20.29 1.48
C PRO A 117 -1.03 20.10 2.68
N TYR A 118 -1.04 21.01 3.62
CA TYR A 118 -0.18 20.89 4.80
C TYR A 118 -0.74 21.60 6.03
N SER A 119 -0.18 21.26 7.20
CA SER A 119 -0.36 21.96 8.47
C SER A 119 0.98 22.44 9.04
N VAL A 120 0.94 23.51 9.78
CA VAL A 120 2.04 23.99 10.63
C VAL A 120 1.46 24.24 12.00
N LEU A 121 2.14 23.86 13.06
CA LEU A 121 1.83 24.18 14.43
C LEU A 121 2.98 24.98 15.06
N ALA A 122 2.72 25.73 16.12
CA ALA A 122 3.75 26.50 16.79
C ALA A 122 4.55 25.60 17.74
N GLY A 123 5.88 25.74 17.71
CA GLY A 123 6.76 25.31 18.78
C GLY A 123 7.05 26.42 19.78
N ASN A 124 7.88 26.16 20.79
CA ASN A 124 8.21 27.16 21.80
C ASN A 124 9.12 28.28 21.25
N HIS A 125 9.91 28.02 20.22
CA HIS A 125 10.74 29.02 19.57
C HIS A 125 9.95 29.95 18.64
N ASP A 126 8.78 29.55 18.17
CA ASP A 126 7.91 30.39 17.32
C ASP A 126 7.13 31.45 18.08
N ILE A 127 7.08 31.33 19.41
CA ILE A 127 6.41 32.26 20.32
C ILE A 127 7.47 33.11 21.03
N PRO A 128 7.43 34.44 20.92
CA PRO A 128 8.42 35.31 21.55
C PRO A 128 8.57 35.05 23.05
N GLY A 129 9.81 34.76 23.47
CA GLY A 129 10.14 34.45 24.85
C GLY A 129 9.79 33.03 25.29
N GLY A 130 9.42 32.12 24.40
CA GLY A 130 9.14 30.73 24.70
C GLY A 130 8.02 30.51 25.70
N THR A 131 7.00 31.36 25.73
CA THR A 131 5.93 31.37 26.73
C THR A 131 4.70 30.61 26.27
N ASP A 132 3.81 30.26 27.22
CA ASP A 132 2.49 29.67 26.93
C ASP A 132 1.47 30.74 26.48
N GLN A 133 1.93 31.85 25.98
CA GLN A 133 1.09 32.97 25.60
C GLN A 133 0.21 32.63 24.38
N ARG A 134 -1.06 32.98 24.46
CA ARG A 134 -2.06 32.71 23.42
C ARG A 134 -2.66 33.99 22.83
N GLY A 135 -1.94 35.10 22.94
CA GLY A 135 -2.29 36.36 22.26
C GLY A 135 -1.88 36.33 20.79
N ARG A 136 -2.11 37.45 20.11
CA ARG A 136 -1.64 37.59 18.72
C ARG A 136 -0.10 37.70 18.71
N THR A 137 0.53 36.88 17.90
CA THR A 137 1.98 36.84 17.72
C THR A 137 2.33 36.91 16.23
N PRO A 138 3.58 37.24 15.86
CA PRO A 138 4.02 37.19 14.46
C PRO A 138 3.81 35.81 13.79
N TYR A 139 3.79 34.72 14.57
CA TYR A 139 3.48 33.38 14.07
C TYR A 139 2.08 33.33 13.40
N LEU A 140 1.06 33.89 14.06
CA LEU A 140 -0.31 33.88 13.53
C LEU A 140 -0.47 34.77 12.29
N ASP A 141 0.36 35.79 12.12
CA ASP A 141 0.35 36.62 10.91
C ASP A 141 0.85 35.86 9.67
N VAL A 142 1.60 34.75 9.87
CA VAL A 142 2.22 33.98 8.81
C VAL A 142 1.60 32.58 8.68
N PHE A 143 1.41 31.87 9.79
CA PHE A 143 0.92 30.50 9.85
C PHE A 143 -0.42 30.36 10.58
N GLY A 144 -1.15 31.45 10.74
CA GLY A 144 -2.51 31.45 11.25
C GLY A 144 -3.52 30.82 10.28
N PRO A 145 -4.78 30.63 10.73
CA PRO A 145 -5.82 29.93 9.97
C PRO A 145 -6.08 30.48 8.56
N ASP A 146 -5.88 31.79 8.35
CA ASP A 146 -6.10 32.43 7.04
C ASP A 146 -5.23 31.82 5.94
N ARG A 147 -4.02 31.35 6.28
CA ARG A 147 -3.13 30.67 5.32
C ARG A 147 -3.71 29.37 4.82
N PHE A 148 -4.38 28.63 5.69
CA PHE A 148 -4.88 27.28 5.41
C PHE A 148 -6.33 27.27 4.92
N SER A 149 -7.09 28.32 5.15
CA SER A 149 -8.53 28.38 4.90
C SER A 149 -8.96 28.05 3.47
N ARG A 150 -8.05 28.21 2.50
CA ARG A 150 -8.29 27.86 1.08
C ARG A 150 -7.78 26.47 0.70
N THR A 151 -7.15 25.76 1.63
CA THR A 151 -6.65 24.41 1.39
C THR A 151 -7.81 23.42 1.46
N PRO A 152 -8.00 22.52 0.50
CA PRO A 152 -9.13 21.59 0.48
C PRO A 152 -9.24 20.69 1.71
N THR A 153 -8.13 20.47 2.41
CA THR A 153 -8.08 19.63 3.62
C THR A 153 -8.39 20.40 4.90
N PHE A 154 -8.30 21.75 4.89
CA PHE A 154 -8.54 22.53 6.10
C PHE A 154 -10.01 22.42 6.54
N LEU A 155 -10.22 22.01 7.78
CA LEU A 155 -11.55 21.84 8.35
C LEU A 155 -11.94 23.03 9.24
N GLU A 156 -11.18 23.29 10.28
CA GLU A 156 -11.41 24.38 11.22
C GLU A 156 -10.15 24.64 12.08
N ALA A 157 -10.18 25.72 12.85
CA ALA A 157 -9.17 26.06 13.82
C ALA A 157 -9.80 26.59 15.11
N THR A 158 -9.01 26.62 16.21
CA THR A 158 -9.40 27.32 17.45
C THR A 158 -9.55 28.82 17.22
N ALA A 159 -10.37 29.47 18.04
CA ALA A 159 -10.60 30.92 17.94
C ALA A 159 -9.33 31.75 18.10
N ASP A 160 -8.35 31.25 18.84
CA ASP A 160 -7.03 31.88 19.01
C ASP A 160 -6.08 31.60 17.84
N GLY A 161 -6.43 30.65 16.95
CA GLY A 161 -5.71 30.33 15.73
C GLY A 161 -4.50 29.40 15.88
N TYR A 162 -4.18 28.90 17.07
CA TYR A 162 -2.98 28.08 17.30
C TYR A 162 -3.17 26.58 17.04
N ASN A 163 -4.41 26.11 17.02
CA ASN A 163 -4.70 24.70 16.74
C ASN A 163 -5.56 24.60 15.48
N SER A 164 -5.29 23.62 14.64
CA SER A 164 -6.06 23.38 13.42
C SER A 164 -6.38 21.91 13.21
N ALA A 165 -7.46 21.67 12.49
CA ALA A 165 -7.91 20.34 12.07
C ALA A 165 -7.96 20.27 10.55
N HIS A 166 -7.52 19.13 10.01
CA HIS A 166 -7.49 18.87 8.59
C HIS A 166 -8.11 17.51 8.30
N LEU A 167 -8.91 17.43 7.24
CA LEU A 167 -9.55 16.21 6.78
C LEU A 167 -8.93 15.79 5.45
N VAL A 168 -8.19 14.70 5.46
CA VAL A 168 -7.47 14.17 4.30
C VAL A 168 -8.18 12.94 3.78
N ARG A 169 -8.44 12.87 2.47
CA ARG A 169 -8.97 11.68 1.80
C ARG A 169 -7.82 10.91 1.16
N ALA A 170 -7.62 9.66 1.59
CA ALA A 170 -6.60 8.77 1.05
C ALA A 170 -6.94 7.31 1.39
N GLY A 171 -6.56 6.37 0.54
CA GLY A 171 -6.84 4.95 0.74
C GLY A 171 -8.34 4.64 0.75
N GLY A 172 -9.13 5.37 -0.02
CA GLY A 172 -10.59 5.23 -0.05
C GLY A 172 -11.31 5.69 1.23
N ARG A 173 -10.60 6.23 2.24
CA ARG A 173 -11.17 6.70 3.52
C ARG A 173 -10.72 8.11 3.88
N GLN A 174 -11.30 8.65 4.93
CA GLN A 174 -10.91 9.94 5.49
C GLN A 174 -9.98 9.74 6.69
N TRP A 175 -9.09 10.71 6.90
CA TRP A 175 -8.15 10.79 8.02
C TRP A 175 -8.23 12.18 8.62
N LEU A 176 -8.41 12.26 9.92
CA LEU A 176 -8.41 13.51 10.65
C LEU A 176 -7.01 13.78 11.21
N ILE A 177 -6.41 14.89 10.83
CA ILE A 177 -5.13 15.35 11.36
C ILE A 177 -5.39 16.55 12.26
N LEU A 178 -5.04 16.44 13.53
CA LEU A 178 -5.08 17.52 14.51
C LEU A 178 -3.67 18.07 14.68
N ALA A 179 -3.46 19.33 14.29
CA ALA A 179 -2.23 20.06 14.52
C ALA A 179 -2.42 20.92 15.78
N LEU A 180 -1.84 20.46 16.88
CA LEU A 180 -2.03 21.03 18.21
C LEU A 180 -0.79 21.82 18.61
N ASP A 181 -1.01 23.01 19.12
CA ASP A 181 -0.03 23.90 19.70
C ASP A 181 0.92 23.21 20.69
N TRP A 182 2.14 23.70 20.85
CA TRP A 182 3.19 23.08 21.67
C TRP A 182 2.79 22.85 23.14
N ARG A 183 1.93 23.71 23.70
CA ARG A 183 1.32 23.52 25.02
C ARG A 183 -0.15 23.90 24.99
N ILE A 184 -0.93 23.05 24.38
CA ILE A 184 -2.36 23.27 24.20
C ILE A 184 -3.08 23.58 25.52
N SER A 185 -3.92 24.62 25.51
CA SER A 185 -4.74 25.05 26.65
C SER A 185 -5.90 24.09 26.94
N ASP A 186 -6.58 24.25 28.08
CA ASP A 186 -7.81 23.49 28.37
C ASP A 186 -8.93 23.79 27.37
N SER A 187 -9.05 25.01 26.90
CA SER A 187 -10.02 25.36 25.82
C SER A 187 -9.65 24.73 24.49
N GLY A 188 -8.35 24.66 24.17
CA GLY A 188 -7.86 23.94 22.99
C GLY A 188 -8.13 22.43 23.08
N LEU A 189 -7.93 21.82 24.24
CA LEU A 189 -8.27 20.39 24.47
C LEU A 189 -9.77 20.15 24.31
N ALA A 190 -10.62 21.04 24.83
CA ALA A 190 -12.08 20.93 24.67
C ALA A 190 -12.49 21.08 23.19
N TRP A 191 -11.84 22.00 22.47
CA TRP A 191 -12.06 22.13 21.02
C TRP A 191 -11.63 20.85 20.28
N ALA A 192 -10.43 20.32 20.53
CA ALA A 192 -9.94 19.09 19.91
C ALA A 192 -10.87 17.91 20.17
N GLN A 193 -11.37 17.75 21.41
CA GLN A 193 -12.36 16.75 21.73
C GLN A 193 -13.64 16.95 20.91
N GLY A 194 -14.14 18.19 20.83
CA GLY A 194 -15.34 18.50 20.03
C GLY A 194 -15.16 18.20 18.54
N VAL A 195 -13.95 18.38 17.98
CA VAL A 195 -13.63 17.99 16.59
C VAL A 195 -13.71 16.47 16.46
N ILE A 196 -13.08 15.71 17.37
CA ILE A 196 -13.11 14.24 17.36
C ILE A 196 -14.54 13.72 17.46
N ASP A 197 -15.34 14.29 18.35
CA ASP A 197 -16.74 13.86 18.57
C ASP A 197 -17.62 14.07 17.32
N ARG A 198 -17.44 15.19 16.62
CA ARG A 198 -18.15 15.46 15.36
C ARG A 198 -17.71 14.54 14.23
N HIS A 199 -16.53 13.95 14.32
CA HIS A 199 -15.94 13.04 13.33
C HIS A 199 -15.74 11.64 13.91
N ALA A 200 -16.71 11.14 14.66
CA ALA A 200 -16.64 9.94 15.49
C ALA A 200 -16.23 8.64 14.76
N ARG A 201 -16.25 8.62 13.43
CA ARG A 201 -15.93 7.44 12.61
C ARG A 201 -14.62 7.60 11.82
N ILE A 202 -13.81 8.60 12.12
CA ILE A 202 -12.61 8.91 11.33
C ILE A 202 -11.36 8.65 12.17
N PRO A 203 -10.38 7.87 11.69
CA PRO A 203 -9.09 7.71 12.35
C PRO A 203 -8.36 9.05 12.52
N VAL A 204 -7.71 9.23 13.66
CA VAL A 204 -7.09 10.50 14.04
C VAL A 204 -5.57 10.34 14.18
N ILE A 205 -4.85 11.24 13.53
CA ILE A 205 -3.42 11.48 13.73
C ILE A 205 -3.27 12.80 14.49
N VAL A 206 -2.59 12.77 15.62
CA VAL A 206 -2.29 13.98 16.41
C VAL A 206 -0.86 14.41 16.14
N THR A 207 -0.68 15.66 15.74
CA THR A 207 0.62 16.30 15.66
C THR A 207 0.70 17.42 16.69
N THR A 208 1.81 17.55 17.38
CA THR A 208 2.06 18.58 18.38
C THR A 208 3.56 18.79 18.51
N HIS A 209 3.99 19.79 19.27
CA HIS A 209 5.42 20.01 19.46
C HIS A 209 5.97 19.27 20.69
N ASP A 210 5.30 19.37 21.86
CA ASP A 210 5.71 18.76 23.12
C ASP A 210 4.76 17.62 23.52
N LEU A 211 5.16 16.37 23.29
CA LEU A 211 4.43 15.17 23.75
C LEU A 211 5.35 14.17 24.42
N ALA A 212 6.43 13.79 23.74
CA ALA A 212 7.33 12.74 24.22
C ALA A 212 8.78 13.12 23.94
N TYR A 213 9.67 12.64 24.81
CA TYR A 213 11.14 12.66 24.66
C TYR A 213 11.68 11.24 24.59
N ALA A 214 12.90 11.05 24.11
CA ALA A 214 13.51 9.73 24.01
C ALA A 214 14.79 9.62 24.83
N ASP A 215 15.10 8.40 25.26
CA ASP A 215 16.44 8.05 25.78
C ASP A 215 17.43 7.79 24.63
N ASP A 216 18.70 7.55 24.96
CA ASP A 216 19.76 7.28 23.99
C ASP A 216 19.54 5.99 23.18
N ALA A 217 18.67 5.10 23.62
CA ALA A 217 18.25 3.90 22.91
C ALA A 217 17.05 4.14 21.97
N GLY A 218 16.56 5.38 21.91
CA GLY A 218 15.41 5.77 21.07
C GLY A 218 14.05 5.32 21.60
N ARG A 219 13.97 4.95 22.89
CA ARG A 219 12.68 4.65 23.52
C ARG A 219 12.01 5.95 23.94
N ALA A 220 10.78 6.16 23.52
CA ALA A 220 10.00 7.34 23.84
C ALA A 220 9.27 7.23 25.20
N TYR A 221 9.22 8.34 25.92
CA TYR A 221 8.51 8.54 27.19
C TYR A 221 7.74 9.85 27.12
N LEU A 222 6.55 9.89 27.71
CA LEU A 222 5.77 11.12 27.76
C LEU A 222 6.47 12.21 28.60
N SER A 223 6.49 13.43 28.09
CA SER A 223 6.88 14.60 28.87
C SER A 223 5.82 14.91 29.94
N GLY A 224 6.08 15.91 30.80
CA GLY A 224 5.08 16.36 31.75
C GLY A 224 3.82 16.90 31.07
N HIS A 225 3.98 17.67 29.98
CA HIS A 225 2.86 18.13 29.15
C HIS A 225 2.24 16.98 28.36
N GLY A 226 3.05 16.09 27.83
CA GLY A 226 2.60 14.92 27.12
C GLY A 226 1.75 13.98 27.96
N THR A 227 2.08 13.80 29.24
CA THR A 227 1.23 13.04 30.17
C THR A 227 -0.15 13.68 30.31
N ARG A 228 -0.23 15.02 30.43
CA ARG A 228 -1.51 15.72 30.46
C ARG A 228 -2.30 15.56 29.14
N LEU A 229 -1.65 15.66 28.01
CA LEU A 229 -2.27 15.48 26.69
C LEU A 229 -2.74 14.03 26.48
N TRP A 230 -1.95 13.08 26.93
CA TRP A 230 -2.31 11.65 26.95
C TRP A 230 -3.58 11.41 27.76
N ASP A 231 -3.60 11.84 29.03
CA ASP A 231 -4.72 11.58 29.94
C ASP A 231 -6.01 12.30 29.54
N ARG A 232 -5.87 13.51 28.99
CA ARG A 232 -7.01 14.38 28.72
C ARG A 232 -7.60 14.19 27.31
N LEU A 233 -6.81 13.70 26.35
CA LEU A 233 -7.24 13.55 24.95
C LEU A 233 -6.91 12.17 24.38
N ILE A 234 -5.63 11.76 24.36
CA ILE A 234 -5.20 10.63 23.52
C ILE A 234 -5.76 9.31 24.07
N ASN A 235 -5.58 9.06 25.37
CA ASN A 235 -6.00 7.81 26.03
C ASN A 235 -7.52 7.55 25.93
N ARG A 236 -8.32 8.60 25.83
CA ARG A 236 -9.78 8.52 25.87
C ARG A 236 -10.42 8.33 24.49
N ASN A 237 -9.70 8.63 23.43
CA ASN A 237 -10.22 8.61 22.07
C ASN A 237 -9.60 7.48 21.29
N ASP A 238 -10.33 6.39 21.12
CA ASP A 238 -9.88 5.20 20.39
C ASP A 238 -9.55 5.49 18.92
N GLN A 239 -10.07 6.57 18.37
CA GLN A 239 -9.77 7.02 17.01
C GLN A 239 -8.31 7.44 16.82
N ILE A 240 -7.62 7.86 17.91
CA ILE A 240 -6.21 8.26 17.86
C ILE A 240 -5.34 7.02 17.85
N PHE A 241 -4.60 6.82 16.78
CA PHE A 241 -3.72 5.65 16.60
C PHE A 241 -2.25 6.03 16.38
N LEU A 242 -1.98 7.27 16.00
CA LEU A 242 -0.64 7.76 15.69
C LEU A 242 -0.49 9.18 16.24
N THR A 243 0.63 9.45 16.92
CA THR A 243 1.03 10.77 17.38
C THR A 243 2.44 11.10 16.92
N LEU A 244 2.66 12.34 16.50
CA LEU A 244 3.92 12.84 15.98
C LEU A 244 4.30 14.12 16.71
N ASN A 245 5.53 14.19 17.25
CA ASN A 245 6.03 15.41 17.88
C ASN A 245 7.48 15.73 17.53
N GLY A 246 7.86 17.01 17.64
CA GLY A 246 9.20 17.55 17.53
C GLY A 246 9.83 17.80 18.90
N HIS A 247 10.46 18.98 19.05
CA HIS A 247 11.01 19.56 20.27
C HIS A 247 12.22 18.80 20.84
N TYR A 248 12.09 17.53 21.15
CA TYR A 248 13.12 16.75 21.82
C TYR A 248 13.99 15.95 20.85
N TRP A 249 15.25 15.81 21.19
CA TRP A 249 16.17 14.87 20.53
C TRP A 249 16.87 13.99 21.58
N PRO A 250 17.30 12.80 21.22
CA PRO A 250 17.24 12.18 19.90
C PRO A 250 15.81 11.82 19.48
N PRO A 251 15.59 11.49 18.18
CA PRO A 251 14.34 10.89 17.72
C PRO A 251 14.09 9.58 18.44
N GLY A 252 12.82 9.20 18.54
CA GLY A 252 12.45 7.97 19.24
C GLY A 252 11.04 7.53 18.94
N ARG A 253 10.68 6.36 19.46
CA ARG A 253 9.34 5.82 19.31
C ARG A 253 8.93 4.93 20.48
N ALA A 254 7.61 4.87 20.70
CA ALA A 254 6.98 3.90 21.60
C ALA A 254 5.61 3.50 21.05
N THR A 255 5.12 2.37 21.53
CA THR A 255 3.72 1.97 21.37
C THR A 255 3.09 1.92 22.74
N MET A 256 2.01 2.65 22.93
CA MET A 256 1.28 2.74 24.20
C MET A 256 -0.15 2.24 24.00
N ARG A 257 -0.75 1.68 25.04
CA ARG A 257 -2.14 1.23 24.97
C ARG A 257 -3.10 2.28 25.52
N ASN A 258 -4.15 2.60 24.76
CA ASN A 258 -5.21 3.51 25.17
C ASN A 258 -6.25 2.80 26.08
N ALA A 259 -7.22 3.54 26.58
CA ALA A 259 -8.25 3.03 27.47
C ALA A 259 -9.15 1.95 26.81
N ALA A 260 -9.24 1.90 25.50
CA ALA A 260 -9.94 0.85 24.75
C ALA A 260 -9.07 -0.42 24.58
N GLY A 261 -7.82 -0.41 25.02
CA GLY A 261 -6.89 -1.52 24.91
C GLY A 261 -6.20 -1.62 23.55
N HIS A 262 -6.30 -0.60 22.71
CA HIS A 262 -5.68 -0.55 21.40
C HIS A 262 -4.37 0.25 21.41
N ASP A 263 -3.49 -0.10 20.46
CA ASP A 263 -2.20 0.53 20.32
C ASP A 263 -2.31 1.96 19.76
N VAL A 264 -1.53 2.87 20.35
CA VAL A 264 -1.24 4.21 19.87
C VAL A 264 0.27 4.31 19.67
N HIS A 265 0.69 4.61 18.45
CA HIS A 265 2.10 4.78 18.11
C HIS A 265 2.53 6.21 18.40
N VAL A 266 3.56 6.38 19.23
CA VAL A 266 4.10 7.68 19.67
C VAL A 266 5.48 7.84 19.08
N HIS A 267 5.64 8.78 18.14
CA HIS A 267 6.87 8.98 17.41
C HIS A 267 7.39 10.40 17.55
N ILE A 268 8.68 10.52 17.84
CA ILE A 268 9.43 11.77 17.91
C ILE A 268 10.26 11.89 16.64
N ALA A 269 10.17 13.02 15.97
CA ALA A 269 10.98 13.36 14.82
C ALA A 269 11.58 14.75 15.03
N ASN A 270 12.86 14.81 15.35
CA ASN A 270 13.63 16.04 15.42
C ASN A 270 15.07 15.77 14.99
N TYR A 271 15.61 16.61 14.11
CA TYR A 271 16.93 16.47 13.50
C TYR A 271 17.71 17.80 13.48
N GLN A 272 17.23 18.81 14.19
CA GLN A 272 17.83 20.15 14.20
C GLN A 272 19.28 20.18 14.67
N ASP A 273 19.68 19.26 15.56
CA ASP A 273 21.04 19.11 16.08
C ASP A 273 22.01 18.46 15.07
N ARG A 274 21.49 17.91 13.97
CA ARG A 274 22.32 17.28 12.94
C ARG A 274 22.98 18.31 12.05
N TYR A 275 23.95 17.81 11.25
CA TYR A 275 24.69 18.66 10.33
C TYR A 275 23.77 19.57 9.52
N TYR A 276 24.15 20.84 9.47
CA TYR A 276 23.43 21.92 8.78
C TYR A 276 22.00 22.15 9.28
N GLY A 277 21.78 22.13 10.60
CA GLY A 277 20.47 22.33 11.19
C GLY A 277 19.43 21.30 10.71
N GLY A 278 19.85 20.03 10.54
CA GLY A 278 19.04 18.97 9.97
C GLY A 278 18.89 19.02 8.46
N ALA A 279 19.47 20.01 7.76
CA ALA A 279 19.53 20.10 6.29
C ALA A 279 18.18 19.93 5.57
N GLY A 280 17.08 20.37 6.20
CA GLY A 280 15.73 20.21 5.68
C GLY A 280 15.28 18.74 5.61
N MET A 281 15.80 17.90 6.50
CA MET A 281 15.44 16.48 6.61
C MET A 281 13.95 16.27 6.83
N ILE A 282 13.42 15.26 6.16
CA ILE A 282 12.01 14.85 6.30
C ILE A 282 11.89 13.38 6.71
N ARG A 283 10.75 13.06 7.27
CA ARG A 283 10.31 11.69 7.50
C ARG A 283 9.07 11.42 6.66
N LEU A 284 9.06 10.36 5.86
CA LEU A 284 7.89 9.91 5.10
C LEU A 284 7.25 8.72 5.81
N TYR A 285 5.95 8.80 5.99
CA TYR A 285 5.11 7.71 6.46
C TYR A 285 4.34 7.16 5.26
N HIS A 286 4.77 6.02 4.75
CA HIS A 286 4.14 5.30 3.64
C HIS A 286 3.08 4.35 4.17
N PHE A 287 1.84 4.73 4.06
CA PHE A 287 0.70 3.88 4.38
C PHE A 287 0.48 2.90 3.25
N ASP A 288 0.43 1.62 3.55
CA ASP A 288 0.00 0.55 2.64
C ASP A 288 -1.13 -0.23 3.30
N LEU A 289 -2.37 0.18 3.01
CA LEU A 289 -3.58 -0.43 3.60
C LEU A 289 -3.76 -1.86 3.14
N ALA A 290 -3.29 -2.20 1.95
CA ALA A 290 -3.34 -3.55 1.41
C ALA A 290 -2.39 -4.50 2.16
N ARG A 291 -1.23 -4.01 2.58
CA ARG A 291 -0.25 -4.79 3.36
C ARG A 291 -0.43 -4.66 4.88
N ASN A 292 -1.35 -3.82 5.36
CA ASN A 292 -1.54 -3.51 6.78
C ASN A 292 -0.25 -3.02 7.47
N VAL A 293 0.44 -2.06 6.83
CA VAL A 293 1.71 -1.54 7.34
C VAL A 293 1.84 -0.04 7.07
N ILE A 294 2.58 0.63 7.94
CA ILE A 294 3.12 1.97 7.70
C ILE A 294 4.64 1.83 7.68
N ASP A 295 5.25 1.98 6.50
CA ASP A 295 6.70 2.02 6.37
C ASP A 295 7.20 3.46 6.57
N VAL A 296 8.23 3.63 7.39
CA VAL A 296 8.77 4.95 7.76
C VAL A 296 10.21 5.04 7.31
N GLU A 297 10.55 6.15 6.65
CA GLU A 297 11.92 6.48 6.24
C GLU A 297 12.26 7.95 6.52
N THR A 298 13.53 8.21 6.80
CA THR A 298 14.05 9.54 7.12
C THR A 298 15.26 9.86 6.28
N PHE A 299 15.24 11.00 5.59
CA PHE A 299 16.34 11.41 4.72
C PHE A 299 16.35 12.93 4.48
N ALA A 300 17.50 13.42 3.96
CA ALA A 300 17.70 14.84 3.62
C ALA A 300 17.67 15.03 2.10
N PRO A 301 16.56 15.51 1.50
CA PRO A 301 16.46 15.75 0.06
C PRO A 301 17.55 16.67 -0.49
N TRP A 302 17.99 17.65 0.31
CA TRP A 302 19.04 18.59 -0.10
C TRP A 302 20.37 17.90 -0.38
N PHE A 303 20.80 16.95 0.46
CA PHE A 303 22.00 16.17 0.18
C PHE A 303 21.77 15.11 -0.90
N LEU A 304 20.58 14.56 -0.97
CA LEU A 304 20.19 13.62 -2.02
C LEU A 304 20.32 14.26 -3.42
N ALA A 305 19.95 15.52 -3.57
CA ALA A 305 19.99 16.26 -4.84
C ALA A 305 21.42 16.64 -5.28
N ARG A 306 22.42 16.59 -4.39
CA ARG A 306 23.81 16.91 -4.73
C ARG A 306 24.46 15.81 -5.56
N ASP A 307 25.33 16.19 -6.49
CA ASP A 307 26.19 15.23 -7.23
C ASP A 307 26.94 14.31 -6.24
N PRO A 308 26.74 12.99 -6.30
CA PRO A 308 27.39 12.05 -5.38
C PRO A 308 28.91 12.19 -5.31
N ARG A 309 29.56 12.61 -6.41
CA ARG A 309 31.02 12.81 -6.48
C ARG A 309 31.51 14.05 -5.75
N ARG A 310 30.62 14.94 -5.38
CA ARG A 310 30.91 16.21 -4.69
C ARG A 310 30.46 16.22 -3.24
N ARG A 311 29.84 15.16 -2.78
CA ARG A 311 29.40 15.04 -1.38
C ARG A 311 30.61 14.82 -0.48
N THR A 312 30.64 15.55 0.62
CA THR A 312 31.57 15.26 1.72
C THR A 312 31.17 13.97 2.43
N PRO A 313 32.08 13.32 3.18
CA PRO A 313 31.70 12.16 4.00
C PRO A 313 30.54 12.44 4.95
N LEU A 314 30.51 13.60 5.60
CA LEU A 314 29.47 14.01 6.53
C LEU A 314 28.11 14.18 5.83
N GLU A 315 28.08 14.77 4.64
CA GLU A 315 26.86 14.85 3.84
C GLU A 315 26.38 13.46 3.41
N ALA A 316 27.29 12.57 3.02
CA ALA A 316 26.94 11.21 2.63
C ALA A 316 26.36 10.40 3.80
N GLU A 317 26.85 10.57 5.01
CA GLU A 317 26.32 9.94 6.22
C GLU A 317 24.94 10.51 6.64
N THR A 318 24.64 11.74 6.25
CA THR A 318 23.43 12.45 6.65
C THR A 318 22.29 12.30 5.62
N ILE A 319 22.55 11.75 4.42
CA ILE A 319 21.51 11.65 3.37
C ILE A 319 20.33 10.83 3.85
N GLU A 320 20.56 9.65 4.39
CA GLU A 320 19.53 8.70 4.80
C GLU A 320 19.88 8.15 6.18
N LEU A 321 18.92 8.22 7.09
CA LEU A 321 19.07 7.65 8.41
C LEU A 321 18.41 6.26 8.44
N THR A 322 19.21 5.25 8.79
CA THR A 322 18.78 3.84 8.76
C THR A 322 18.70 3.20 10.13
N GLY A 323 18.82 3.98 11.21
CA GLY A 323 18.62 3.51 12.57
C GLY A 323 17.19 3.06 12.83
N ASP A 324 16.97 2.22 13.84
CA ASP A 324 15.67 1.61 14.18
C ASP A 324 14.57 2.62 14.54
N VAL A 325 14.94 3.87 14.83
CA VAL A 325 13.99 4.97 15.11
C VAL A 325 13.78 5.89 13.90
N ASP A 326 14.57 5.73 12.84
CA ASP A 326 14.55 6.56 11.65
C ASP A 326 14.01 5.83 10.43
N ARG A 327 14.25 4.50 10.34
CA ARG A 327 13.75 3.63 9.29
C ARG A 327 13.17 2.36 9.92
N PHE A 328 11.86 2.23 9.87
CA PHE A 328 11.14 1.12 10.51
C PHE A 328 9.77 0.91 9.88
N SER A 329 9.11 -0.19 10.23
CA SER A 329 7.72 -0.46 9.87
C SER A 329 6.85 -0.56 11.12
N VAL A 330 5.60 -0.13 10.99
CA VAL A 330 4.54 -0.31 11.96
C VAL A 330 3.52 -1.27 11.36
N ASP A 331 3.43 -2.47 11.91
CA ASP A 331 2.38 -3.42 11.55
C ASP A 331 1.07 -2.97 12.19
N ILE A 332 0.04 -2.76 11.38
CA ILE A 332 -1.27 -2.29 11.82
C ILE A 332 -2.36 -2.86 10.91
N ASP A 333 -3.18 -3.76 11.41
CA ASP A 333 -4.40 -4.15 10.74
C ASP A 333 -5.42 -3.01 10.87
N PHE A 334 -5.52 -2.20 9.82
CA PHE A 334 -6.35 -0.98 9.85
C PHE A 334 -7.82 -1.27 10.08
N ASP A 335 -8.34 -2.35 9.52
CA ASP A 335 -9.76 -2.71 9.66
C ASP A 335 -10.05 -3.22 11.07
N ALA A 336 -9.20 -4.09 11.63
CA ALA A 336 -9.33 -4.55 13.00
C ALA A 336 -9.10 -3.40 14.00
N ARG A 337 -8.07 -2.56 13.77
CA ARG A 337 -7.75 -1.42 14.64
C ARG A 337 -8.87 -0.40 14.74
N PHE A 338 -9.59 -0.17 13.64
CA PHE A 338 -10.64 0.84 13.58
C PHE A 338 -12.06 0.27 13.71
N ALA A 339 -12.22 -1.06 13.85
CA ALA A 339 -13.54 -1.72 13.91
C ALA A 339 -14.46 -1.16 14.99
N GLY A 340 -13.91 -0.72 16.13
CA GLY A 340 -14.69 -0.19 17.25
C GLY A 340 -15.45 1.11 16.95
N PHE A 341 -14.95 1.94 16.02
CA PHE A 341 -15.55 3.22 15.68
C PHE A 341 -15.82 3.41 14.18
N ALA A 342 -15.07 2.75 13.31
CA ALA A 342 -15.22 2.77 11.86
C ALA A 342 -15.22 1.35 11.29
N PRO A 343 -16.20 0.51 11.67
CA PRO A 343 -16.28 -0.84 11.14
C PRO A 343 -16.35 -0.78 9.61
N PRO A 344 -15.67 -1.72 8.91
CA PRO A 344 -15.75 -1.81 7.47
C PRO A 344 -17.21 -1.93 7.04
N VAL A 345 -17.61 -1.08 6.10
CA VAL A 345 -18.94 -1.18 5.50
C VAL A 345 -18.85 -2.31 4.47
N LEU A 346 -19.35 -3.48 4.85
CA LEU A 346 -19.50 -4.57 3.89
C LEU A 346 -20.59 -4.17 2.89
N PRO A 347 -20.28 -4.03 1.59
CA PRO A 347 -21.29 -3.77 0.60
C PRO A 347 -22.26 -4.94 0.54
N ALA A 348 -23.49 -4.69 0.09
CA ALA A 348 -24.43 -5.76 -0.20
C ALA A 348 -23.89 -6.67 -1.34
N PRO A 349 -24.23 -7.97 -1.36
CA PRO A 349 -23.88 -8.84 -2.47
C PRO A 349 -24.34 -8.24 -3.79
N ARG A 350 -23.45 -8.19 -4.79
CA ARG A 350 -23.80 -7.65 -6.10
C ARG A 350 -24.37 -8.75 -6.99
N PRO A 351 -25.50 -8.52 -7.68
CA PRO A 351 -26.01 -9.47 -8.66
C PRO A 351 -24.98 -9.78 -9.77
N ALA A 352 -24.93 -11.01 -10.25
CA ALA A 352 -24.02 -11.40 -11.32
C ALA A 352 -24.14 -10.52 -12.57
N ALA A 353 -25.35 -10.06 -12.90
CA ALA A 353 -25.61 -9.17 -14.04
C ALA A 353 -24.91 -7.80 -13.94
N GLN A 354 -24.47 -7.38 -12.75
CA GLN A 354 -23.67 -6.15 -12.56
C GLN A 354 -22.17 -6.38 -12.72
N VAL A 355 -21.74 -7.65 -12.71
CA VAL A 355 -20.32 -8.06 -12.75
C VAL A 355 -19.92 -8.60 -14.12
N VAL A 356 -20.89 -9.23 -14.81
CA VAL A 356 -20.71 -9.80 -16.15
C VAL A 356 -20.97 -8.75 -17.22
N ASP A 357 -20.02 -8.59 -18.14
CA ASP A 357 -20.20 -7.80 -19.37
C ASP A 357 -19.98 -8.66 -20.61
N ARG A 358 -20.14 -8.08 -21.81
CA ARG A 358 -19.97 -8.79 -23.09
C ARG A 358 -18.57 -9.38 -23.34
N HIS A 359 -17.59 -8.98 -22.53
CA HIS A 359 -16.20 -9.47 -22.62
C HIS A 359 -15.87 -10.47 -21.52
N THR A 360 -16.80 -10.71 -20.57
CA THR A 360 -16.63 -11.73 -19.55
C THR A 360 -16.75 -13.10 -20.18
N THR A 361 -15.67 -13.85 -20.21
CA THR A 361 -15.60 -15.19 -20.81
C THR A 361 -16.22 -16.23 -19.90
N ALA A 362 -15.94 -16.13 -18.58
CA ALA A 362 -16.50 -17.00 -17.56
C ALA A 362 -16.59 -16.28 -16.21
N TYR A 363 -17.60 -16.60 -15.42
CA TYR A 363 -17.76 -16.11 -14.06
C TYR A 363 -18.46 -17.13 -13.17
N TRP A 364 -17.80 -17.52 -12.08
CA TRP A 364 -18.33 -18.47 -11.10
C TRP A 364 -18.41 -17.85 -9.73
N ARG A 365 -19.52 -18.10 -9.05
CA ARG A 365 -19.80 -17.70 -7.67
C ARG A 365 -20.05 -18.92 -6.82
N PHE A 366 -19.73 -18.81 -5.54
CA PHE A 366 -19.88 -19.91 -4.58
C PHE A 366 -20.91 -19.57 -3.49
N ASP A 367 -21.92 -18.75 -3.82
CA ASP A 367 -22.93 -18.19 -2.91
C ASP A 367 -24.28 -18.90 -2.99
N SER A 368 -24.40 -19.96 -3.73
CA SER A 368 -25.68 -20.64 -3.90
C SER A 368 -26.01 -21.42 -2.63
N ALA A 369 -26.81 -20.79 -1.76
CA ALA A 369 -27.39 -21.48 -0.62
C ALA A 369 -28.08 -22.77 -1.09
N GLY A 370 -27.63 -23.92 -0.61
CA GLY A 370 -28.17 -25.23 -0.95
C GLY A 370 -27.50 -25.94 -2.13
N GLN A 371 -26.49 -25.39 -2.80
CA GLN A 371 -25.67 -26.17 -3.72
C GLN A 371 -24.76 -27.12 -2.94
N ALA A 372 -24.94 -28.41 -3.16
CA ALA A 372 -24.06 -29.40 -2.61
C ALA A 372 -22.71 -29.34 -3.34
N VAL A 373 -21.62 -29.17 -2.59
CA VAL A 373 -20.26 -29.34 -3.10
C VAL A 373 -19.83 -30.81 -3.03
N THR A 374 -20.73 -31.67 -3.40
CA THR A 374 -20.49 -33.13 -3.52
C THR A 374 -19.83 -33.43 -4.84
N ASP A 375 -19.22 -34.61 -4.90
CA ASP A 375 -18.62 -35.12 -6.14
C ASP A 375 -19.66 -35.17 -7.27
N GLY A 376 -19.32 -34.62 -8.45
CA GLY A 376 -20.24 -34.48 -9.57
C GLY A 376 -21.17 -33.26 -9.51
N ALA A 377 -21.19 -32.47 -8.43
CA ALA A 377 -21.99 -31.25 -8.38
C ALA A 377 -21.49 -30.23 -9.41
N THR A 378 -22.40 -29.42 -9.95
CA THR A 378 -22.12 -28.42 -10.97
C THR A 378 -22.16 -27.00 -10.37
N VAL A 379 -21.12 -26.22 -10.59
CA VAL A 379 -21.11 -24.76 -10.38
C VAL A 379 -21.30 -24.08 -11.72
N ARG A 380 -22.39 -23.33 -11.88
CA ARG A 380 -22.76 -22.73 -13.15
C ARG A 380 -21.86 -21.56 -13.53
N ASP A 381 -21.51 -21.48 -14.80
CA ASP A 381 -21.00 -20.27 -15.43
C ASP A 381 -22.14 -19.24 -15.60
N LEU A 382 -22.04 -18.13 -14.89
CA LEU A 382 -23.08 -17.09 -14.87
C LEU A 382 -23.06 -16.17 -16.10
N THR A 383 -22.11 -16.38 -17.02
CA THR A 383 -22.10 -15.70 -18.33
C THR A 383 -23.05 -16.34 -19.34
N GLY A 384 -23.41 -17.61 -19.15
CA GLY A 384 -24.18 -18.41 -20.09
C GLY A 384 -23.36 -18.95 -21.28
N HIS A 385 -22.02 -18.86 -21.26
CA HIS A 385 -21.16 -19.36 -22.35
C HIS A 385 -20.85 -20.87 -22.25
N GLY A 386 -21.43 -21.57 -21.24
CA GLY A 386 -21.31 -23.00 -21.11
C GLY A 386 -20.01 -23.49 -20.47
N ASN A 387 -19.39 -22.64 -19.66
CA ASN A 387 -18.15 -22.98 -18.94
C ASN A 387 -18.44 -23.49 -17.52
N ASP A 388 -19.48 -24.30 -17.34
CA ASP A 388 -19.83 -24.87 -16.06
C ASP A 388 -18.69 -25.70 -15.48
N LEU A 389 -18.48 -25.60 -14.16
CA LEU A 389 -17.49 -26.39 -13.43
C LEU A 389 -18.15 -27.60 -12.77
N VAL A 390 -17.49 -28.73 -12.83
CA VAL A 390 -17.88 -29.97 -12.15
C VAL A 390 -16.93 -30.21 -10.98
N VAL A 391 -17.48 -30.46 -9.80
CA VAL A 391 -16.71 -30.79 -8.59
C VAL A 391 -16.18 -32.21 -8.69
N ARG A 392 -14.89 -32.40 -8.40
CA ARG A 392 -14.24 -33.71 -8.29
C ARG A 392 -13.34 -33.74 -7.06
N ARG A 393 -13.48 -34.76 -6.25
CA ARG A 393 -12.57 -35.05 -5.14
C ARG A 393 -11.40 -35.92 -5.61
N LEU A 394 -10.21 -35.56 -5.17
CA LEU A 394 -9.00 -36.31 -5.43
C LEU A 394 -8.90 -37.52 -4.47
N ALA A 395 -7.92 -38.36 -4.68
CA ALA A 395 -7.64 -39.49 -3.77
C ALA A 395 -7.41 -38.98 -2.33
N ASN A 396 -7.70 -39.84 -1.35
CA ASN A 396 -7.58 -39.54 0.09
C ASN A 396 -8.43 -38.36 0.61
N SER A 397 -9.45 -37.96 -0.13
CA SER A 397 -10.33 -36.85 0.20
C SER A 397 -11.68 -37.35 0.75
N ASN A 398 -12.33 -36.53 1.58
CA ASN A 398 -13.62 -36.81 2.18
C ASN A 398 -14.60 -35.66 1.98
N ALA A 399 -15.75 -35.67 2.65
CA ALA A 399 -16.77 -34.63 2.54
C ALA A 399 -16.26 -33.25 3.00
N ASP A 400 -15.34 -33.22 3.95
CA ASP A 400 -14.82 -31.97 4.53
C ASP A 400 -13.71 -31.32 3.69
N THR A 401 -13.16 -32.05 2.73
CA THR A 401 -12.08 -31.56 1.85
C THR A 401 -12.53 -30.38 1.00
N LEU A 402 -13.81 -30.23 0.72
CA LEU A 402 -14.41 -29.10 0.02
C LEU A 402 -15.74 -28.72 0.68
N ARG A 403 -15.86 -27.47 1.13
CA ARG A 403 -17.06 -26.98 1.82
C ARG A 403 -17.43 -25.57 1.34
N LEU A 404 -18.72 -25.25 1.31
CA LEU A 404 -19.18 -23.87 1.25
C LEU A 404 -18.81 -23.14 2.55
N SER A 405 -18.38 -21.89 2.44
CA SER A 405 -18.00 -21.04 3.55
C SER A 405 -18.67 -19.68 3.44
N PRO A 406 -19.18 -19.11 4.53
CA PRO A 406 -19.68 -17.74 4.56
C PRO A 406 -18.55 -16.71 4.59
N GLU A 407 -17.30 -17.16 4.78
CA GLU A 407 -16.16 -16.25 4.76
C GLU A 407 -15.91 -15.71 3.35
N HIS A 408 -15.65 -14.42 3.22
CA HIS A 408 -15.42 -13.78 1.93
C HIS A 408 -14.56 -12.52 2.08
N HIS A 409 -13.98 -12.07 0.99
CA HIS A 409 -13.36 -10.75 0.89
C HIS A 409 -14.44 -9.65 0.96
N ALA A 410 -14.16 -8.54 1.65
CA ALA A 410 -15.13 -7.44 1.81
C ALA A 410 -15.67 -6.88 0.46
N GLY A 411 -14.83 -6.86 -0.58
CA GLY A 411 -15.20 -6.42 -1.92
C GLY A 411 -15.69 -7.53 -2.86
N ALA A 412 -15.77 -8.79 -2.39
CA ALA A 412 -16.27 -9.89 -3.23
C ALA A 412 -17.74 -9.66 -3.61
N PRO A 413 -18.12 -9.81 -4.90
CA PRO A 413 -19.53 -9.71 -5.31
C PRO A 413 -20.42 -10.73 -4.64
N ALA A 414 -19.97 -11.97 -4.46
CA ALA A 414 -20.63 -12.96 -3.64
C ALA A 414 -20.12 -12.88 -2.20
N HIS A 415 -21.02 -12.99 -1.23
CA HIS A 415 -20.66 -13.02 0.18
C HIS A 415 -20.49 -14.47 0.64
N ALA A 416 -19.71 -15.24 -0.10
CA ALA A 416 -19.38 -16.61 0.19
C ALA A 416 -18.15 -17.07 -0.59
N SER A 417 -17.64 -18.23 -0.24
CA SER A 417 -16.47 -18.85 -0.86
C SER A 417 -16.53 -20.37 -0.73
N LEU A 418 -15.54 -21.05 -1.32
CA LEU A 418 -15.25 -22.45 -1.06
C LEU A 418 -14.01 -22.54 -0.17
N TYR A 419 -14.11 -23.36 0.88
CA TYR A 419 -12.97 -23.79 1.67
C TYR A 419 -12.46 -25.13 1.13
N PHE A 420 -11.16 -25.20 0.91
CA PHE A 420 -10.42 -26.38 0.46
C PHE A 420 -9.50 -26.84 1.58
N ASP A 421 -9.51 -28.14 1.87
CA ASP A 421 -8.58 -28.80 2.78
C ASP A 421 -7.65 -29.72 1.98
N GLY A 422 -6.83 -29.10 1.11
CA GLY A 422 -5.82 -29.79 0.34
C GLY A 422 -4.51 -29.98 1.11
N GLY A 423 -3.64 -30.85 0.61
CA GLY A 423 -2.32 -31.11 1.19
C GLY A 423 -1.62 -32.24 0.47
N LYS A 424 -0.37 -32.57 0.90
CA LYS A 424 0.51 -33.54 0.29
C LYS A 424 0.71 -34.82 1.12
N SER A 425 0.41 -34.79 2.41
CA SER A 425 0.72 -35.86 3.35
C SER A 425 -0.51 -36.32 4.13
N PRO A 426 -1.35 -37.21 3.57
CA PRO A 426 -1.36 -37.75 2.21
C PRO A 426 -1.78 -36.71 1.18
N ASP A 427 -1.44 -36.96 -0.10
CA ASP A 427 -1.91 -36.13 -1.21
C ASP A 427 -3.44 -36.18 -1.28
N ARG A 428 -4.09 -35.04 -1.09
CA ARG A 428 -5.53 -34.88 -1.02
C ARG A 428 -5.95 -33.53 -1.57
N GLY A 429 -7.20 -33.40 -1.98
CA GLY A 429 -7.75 -32.11 -2.45
C GLY A 429 -9.09 -32.31 -3.16
N ALA A 430 -9.62 -31.22 -3.62
CA ALA A 430 -10.77 -31.19 -4.51
C ALA A 430 -10.51 -30.19 -5.64
N ILE A 431 -11.13 -30.40 -6.77
CA ILE A 431 -11.05 -29.53 -7.92
C ILE A 431 -12.45 -29.20 -8.44
N LEU A 432 -12.55 -28.06 -9.08
CA LEU A 432 -13.66 -27.68 -9.93
C LEU A 432 -13.13 -27.55 -11.35
N GLN A 433 -13.68 -28.31 -12.28
CA GLN A 433 -13.12 -28.41 -13.63
C GLN A 433 -14.20 -28.20 -14.68
N THR A 434 -13.88 -27.46 -15.75
CA THR A 434 -14.77 -27.32 -16.90
C THR A 434 -14.96 -28.64 -17.63
N GLY A 435 -16.15 -28.84 -18.20
CA GLY A 435 -16.42 -29.95 -19.09
C GLY A 435 -15.52 -29.92 -20.35
N PRO A 436 -15.39 -31.06 -21.07
CA PRO A 436 -14.51 -31.15 -22.23
C PRO A 436 -14.89 -30.18 -23.37
N ASP A 437 -16.18 -29.89 -23.50
CA ASP A 437 -16.72 -29.02 -24.57
C ASP A 437 -16.87 -27.57 -24.16
N ALA A 438 -16.37 -27.17 -23.00
CA ALA A 438 -16.47 -25.78 -22.50
C ALA A 438 -15.70 -24.81 -23.43
N ALA A 439 -16.33 -23.70 -23.79
CA ALA A 439 -15.78 -22.75 -24.75
C ALA A 439 -14.40 -22.19 -24.31
N ILE A 440 -14.20 -21.99 -23.02
CA ILE A 440 -12.96 -21.46 -22.45
C ILE A 440 -11.75 -22.37 -22.66
N ASN A 441 -11.96 -23.66 -22.85
CA ASN A 441 -10.88 -24.63 -23.08
C ASN A 441 -10.13 -24.37 -24.39
N SER A 442 -10.78 -23.71 -25.35
CA SER A 442 -10.22 -23.39 -26.67
C SER A 442 -10.00 -21.88 -26.88
N GLU A 443 -10.33 -21.05 -25.89
CA GLU A 443 -10.15 -19.60 -25.97
C GLU A 443 -8.65 -19.25 -25.85
N LYS A 444 -8.13 -18.51 -26.81
CA LYS A 444 -6.69 -18.21 -26.93
C LYS A 444 -6.28 -16.87 -26.32
N PHE A 445 -7.21 -16.01 -26.01
CA PHE A 445 -6.99 -14.72 -25.37
C PHE A 445 -5.97 -13.81 -26.07
N LEU A 446 -5.92 -13.81 -27.40
CA LEU A 446 -4.90 -13.09 -28.20
C LEU A 446 -4.94 -11.57 -28.05
N ASN A 447 -6.08 -11.02 -27.65
CA ASN A 447 -6.27 -9.57 -27.43
C ASN A 447 -6.06 -9.16 -25.97
N GLY A 448 -5.44 -10.03 -25.18
CA GLY A 448 -5.27 -9.87 -23.75
C GLY A 448 -6.40 -10.47 -22.94
N TYR A 449 -6.20 -10.53 -21.64
CA TYR A 449 -7.14 -11.12 -20.68
C TYR A 449 -6.97 -10.55 -19.29
N THR A 450 -7.99 -10.79 -18.45
CA THR A 450 -7.91 -10.59 -17.01
C THR A 450 -8.50 -11.82 -16.32
N ILE A 451 -7.72 -12.42 -15.42
CA ILE A 451 -8.16 -13.53 -14.57
C ILE A 451 -8.17 -13.02 -13.14
N GLU A 452 -9.29 -13.10 -12.47
CA GLU A 452 -9.48 -12.58 -11.11
C GLU A 452 -10.03 -13.66 -10.19
N THR A 453 -9.53 -13.69 -8.97
CA THR A 453 -10.06 -14.55 -7.91
C THR A 453 -9.76 -13.95 -6.54
N PHE A 454 -10.51 -14.37 -5.52
CA PHE A 454 -10.22 -14.05 -4.13
C PHE A 454 -9.64 -15.26 -3.43
N VAL A 455 -8.61 -15.04 -2.61
CA VAL A 455 -7.96 -16.12 -1.86
C VAL A 455 -7.70 -15.70 -0.41
N LYS A 456 -7.77 -16.66 0.51
CA LYS A 456 -7.32 -16.52 1.88
C LYS A 456 -6.56 -17.77 2.30
N LEU A 457 -5.38 -17.57 2.91
CA LEU A 457 -4.54 -18.65 3.41
C LEU A 457 -4.81 -18.87 4.90
N PRO A 458 -5.09 -20.10 5.36
CA PRO A 458 -5.28 -20.38 6.78
C PRO A 458 -3.96 -20.55 7.52
N GLU A 459 -4.01 -20.52 8.83
CA GLU A 459 -2.93 -20.97 9.71
C GLU A 459 -3.16 -22.44 10.11
N PRO A 460 -2.08 -23.25 10.22
CA PRO A 460 -0.71 -22.96 9.80
C PRO A 460 -0.51 -23.19 8.29
N PHE A 461 0.35 -22.36 7.65
CA PHE A 461 0.88 -22.67 6.33
C PHE A 461 2.23 -23.39 6.50
N THR A 462 2.33 -24.63 6.03
CA THR A 462 3.52 -25.47 6.19
C THR A 462 4.02 -25.98 4.84
N GLY A 463 5.13 -26.74 4.83
CA GLY A 463 5.66 -27.37 3.63
C GLY A 463 4.68 -28.34 2.94
N ASP A 464 3.69 -28.87 3.67
CA ASP A 464 2.60 -29.69 3.15
C ASP A 464 1.71 -28.93 2.15
N HIS A 465 1.68 -27.60 2.24
CA HIS A 465 0.88 -26.71 1.39
C HIS A 465 1.72 -26.02 0.29
N ALA A 466 3.03 -26.28 0.23
CA ALA A 466 3.90 -25.68 -0.78
C ALA A 466 3.50 -26.15 -2.19
N TRP A 467 3.54 -25.21 -3.15
CA TRP A 467 3.19 -25.44 -4.56
C TRP A 467 1.73 -25.80 -4.81
N MET A 468 0.83 -25.53 -3.88
CA MET A 468 -0.59 -25.75 -4.09
C MET A 468 -1.13 -24.87 -5.23
N GLY A 469 -2.02 -25.46 -6.04
CA GLY A 469 -2.62 -24.81 -7.21
C GLY A 469 -3.87 -24.04 -6.84
N ILE A 470 -3.95 -22.76 -7.25
CA ILE A 470 -5.18 -21.97 -7.15
C ILE A 470 -6.04 -22.21 -8.38
N LEU A 471 -5.45 -22.06 -9.59
CA LEU A 471 -6.11 -22.30 -10.86
C LEU A 471 -5.10 -22.74 -11.93
N SER A 472 -5.58 -23.45 -12.95
CA SER A 472 -4.75 -23.89 -14.06
C SER A 472 -5.57 -24.25 -15.30
N TRP A 473 -4.95 -24.18 -16.48
CA TRP A 473 -5.36 -25.00 -17.62
C TRP A 473 -4.59 -26.30 -17.57
N GLU A 474 -5.32 -27.40 -17.70
CA GLU A 474 -4.80 -28.75 -17.53
C GLU A 474 -3.66 -29.08 -18.50
N GLY A 475 -2.58 -29.67 -18.00
CA GLY A 475 -1.48 -30.16 -18.82
C GLY A 475 -1.67 -31.63 -19.22
N ARG A 476 -1.04 -32.01 -20.32
CA ARG A 476 -0.93 -33.38 -20.81
C ARG A 476 0.50 -33.65 -21.26
N SER A 477 0.93 -34.91 -21.18
CA SER A 477 2.25 -35.30 -21.67
C SER A 477 2.49 -34.78 -23.09
N GLY A 478 3.57 -34.07 -23.28
CA GLY A 478 3.98 -33.50 -24.55
C GLY A 478 3.29 -32.19 -24.95
N ASP A 479 2.30 -31.69 -24.22
CA ASP A 479 1.64 -30.42 -24.57
C ASP A 479 2.52 -29.22 -24.28
N ALA A 480 3.06 -29.10 -23.06
CA ALA A 480 3.99 -28.04 -22.68
C ALA A 480 5.31 -28.18 -23.46
N GLY A 481 5.83 -29.34 -23.63
CA GLY A 481 7.03 -29.63 -24.44
C GLY A 481 6.93 -29.18 -25.89
N LYS A 482 5.73 -29.09 -26.46
CA LYS A 482 5.50 -28.54 -27.81
C LYS A 482 5.77 -27.03 -27.88
N LYS A 483 5.75 -26.34 -26.75
CA LYS A 483 6.00 -24.90 -26.62
C LYS A 483 7.40 -24.59 -26.10
N SER A 484 8.25 -25.57 -25.90
CA SER A 484 9.66 -25.58 -25.48
C SER A 484 10.01 -25.24 -24.03
N GLY A 485 11.11 -25.82 -23.62
CA GLY A 485 11.98 -25.34 -22.52
C GLY A 485 11.65 -25.85 -21.13
N TYR A 486 10.50 -26.49 -20.89
CA TYR A 486 10.08 -26.99 -19.57
C TYR A 486 9.68 -28.47 -19.60
N SER A 487 9.22 -28.98 -18.46
CA SER A 487 8.69 -30.31 -18.37
C SER A 487 7.49 -30.49 -19.33
N PRO A 488 7.47 -31.53 -20.16
CA PRO A 488 6.34 -31.79 -21.05
C PRO A 488 5.05 -32.16 -20.29
N LEU A 489 5.12 -32.37 -18.98
CA LEU A 489 4.00 -32.72 -18.12
C LEU A 489 3.32 -31.51 -17.48
N GLU A 490 3.96 -30.38 -17.58
CA GLU A 490 3.54 -29.11 -16.92
C GLU A 490 2.22 -28.57 -17.47
N PRO A 491 1.34 -27.99 -16.61
CA PRO A 491 0.16 -27.26 -17.07
C PRO A 491 0.55 -26.12 -18.02
N THR A 492 -0.28 -25.85 -19.02
CA THR A 492 0.00 -24.78 -19.99
C THR A 492 -0.22 -23.38 -19.44
N CYS A 493 -0.95 -23.27 -18.31
CA CYS A 493 -1.11 -22.06 -17.54
C CYS A 493 -1.42 -22.43 -16.09
N SER A 494 -0.75 -21.80 -15.12
CA SER A 494 -1.02 -22.08 -13.71
C SER A 494 -0.73 -20.89 -12.81
N LEU A 495 -1.53 -20.77 -11.75
CA LEU A 495 -1.32 -19.89 -10.60
C LEU A 495 -1.17 -20.74 -9.34
N ASN A 496 0.01 -20.72 -8.76
CA ASN A 496 0.40 -21.55 -7.62
C ASN A 496 0.96 -20.69 -6.48
N LEU A 497 1.17 -21.32 -5.31
CA LEU A 497 1.84 -20.72 -4.16
C LEU A 497 3.14 -21.46 -3.84
N SER A 498 4.26 -20.76 -3.79
CA SER A 498 5.56 -21.30 -3.37
C SER A 498 5.60 -21.65 -1.88
N PRO A 499 6.66 -22.34 -1.39
CA PRO A 499 6.86 -22.58 0.04
C PRO A 499 6.86 -21.28 0.88
N GLU A 500 7.34 -20.18 0.30
CA GLU A 500 7.40 -18.86 0.92
C GLU A 500 6.10 -18.05 0.78
N ARG A 501 5.04 -18.66 0.27
CA ARG A 501 3.74 -18.05 -0.05
C ARG A 501 3.80 -16.98 -1.15
N PHE A 502 4.75 -17.09 -2.07
CA PHE A 502 4.75 -16.24 -3.25
C PHE A 502 3.76 -16.80 -4.27
N LEU A 503 2.93 -15.94 -4.85
CA LEU A 503 2.21 -16.33 -6.06
C LEU A 503 3.21 -16.55 -7.18
N GLN A 504 3.06 -17.66 -7.88
CA GLN A 504 3.74 -17.95 -9.13
C GLN A 504 2.69 -18.08 -10.23
N TYR A 505 2.76 -17.20 -11.23
CA TYR A 505 1.94 -17.34 -12.43
C TYR A 505 2.82 -17.68 -13.62
N VAL A 506 2.60 -18.86 -14.19
CA VAL A 506 3.27 -19.35 -15.39
C VAL A 506 2.26 -19.43 -16.52
N VAL A 507 2.63 -18.96 -17.70
CA VAL A 507 1.80 -19.08 -18.90
C VAL A 507 2.62 -19.42 -20.12
N TYR A 508 2.19 -20.43 -20.85
CA TYR A 508 2.69 -20.73 -22.19
C TYR A 508 1.93 -19.88 -23.20
N SER A 509 2.66 -19.05 -23.92
CA SER A 509 2.09 -18.14 -24.92
C SER A 509 1.48 -18.92 -26.10
N GLU A 510 0.31 -18.51 -26.56
CA GLU A 510 -0.26 -19.09 -27.80
C GLU A 510 0.59 -18.72 -29.02
N ILE A 511 1.09 -17.50 -29.08
CA ILE A 511 1.96 -17.02 -30.15
C ILE A 511 3.40 -16.94 -29.65
N GLY A 512 4.30 -17.61 -30.36
CA GLY A 512 5.71 -17.68 -29.98
C GLY A 512 5.97 -18.84 -28.99
N ASP A 513 7.23 -19.01 -28.68
CA ASP A 513 7.73 -20.10 -27.86
C ASP A 513 8.33 -19.57 -26.56
N VAL A 514 7.47 -19.01 -25.72
CA VAL A 514 7.83 -18.37 -24.46
C VAL A 514 6.85 -18.74 -23.35
N ASN A 515 7.36 -18.76 -22.12
CA ASN A 515 6.62 -19.10 -20.93
C ASN A 515 7.08 -18.23 -19.73
N PRO A 516 6.84 -16.93 -19.79
CA PRO A 516 7.24 -16.04 -18.72
C PRO A 516 6.56 -16.41 -17.40
N THR A 517 7.29 -16.21 -16.32
CA THR A 517 6.82 -16.43 -14.94
C THR A 517 6.78 -15.13 -14.17
N SER A 518 5.62 -14.80 -13.62
CA SER A 518 5.43 -13.69 -12.70
C SER A 518 5.49 -14.19 -11.26
N TRP A 519 6.10 -13.39 -10.36
CA TRP A 519 6.21 -13.72 -8.95
C TRP A 519 5.74 -12.58 -8.07
N SER A 520 5.01 -12.90 -7.00
CA SER A 520 4.67 -11.94 -5.95
C SER A 520 5.73 -11.90 -4.84
N HIS A 521 5.47 -11.08 -3.85
CA HIS A 521 6.04 -11.21 -2.51
C HIS A 521 5.23 -12.22 -1.69
N ALA A 522 5.70 -12.53 -0.46
CA ALA A 522 4.99 -13.43 0.44
C ALA A 522 3.59 -12.88 0.77
N LEU A 523 2.57 -13.70 0.52
CA LEU A 523 1.20 -13.36 0.88
C LEU A 523 0.99 -13.51 2.40
N PRO A 524 0.18 -12.63 3.02
CA PRO A 524 -0.18 -12.76 4.43
C PRO A 524 -1.06 -13.99 4.68
N ILE A 525 -1.00 -14.52 5.91
CA ILE A 525 -1.88 -15.59 6.40
C ILE A 525 -3.10 -14.97 7.09
N GLY A 526 -4.23 -15.67 7.07
CA GLY A 526 -5.45 -15.26 7.79
C GLY A 526 -6.22 -14.10 7.16
N ARG A 527 -5.72 -13.55 6.04
CA ARG A 527 -6.28 -12.39 5.37
C ARG A 527 -6.80 -12.73 3.98
N TRP A 528 -7.97 -12.19 3.63
CA TRP A 528 -8.47 -12.20 2.27
C TRP A 528 -7.68 -11.26 1.37
N MET A 529 -7.46 -11.69 0.15
CA MET A 529 -6.81 -10.92 -0.90
C MET A 529 -7.56 -11.10 -2.22
N HIS A 530 -7.64 -10.03 -2.98
CA HIS A 530 -8.01 -10.10 -4.39
C HIS A 530 -6.75 -10.27 -5.23
N VAL A 531 -6.74 -11.26 -6.10
CA VAL A 531 -5.65 -11.51 -7.04
C VAL A 531 -6.16 -11.30 -8.45
N ALA A 532 -5.47 -10.48 -9.24
CA ALA A 532 -5.77 -10.31 -10.65
C ALA A 532 -4.51 -10.52 -11.50
N ILE A 533 -4.67 -11.25 -12.59
CA ILE A 533 -3.65 -11.46 -13.62
C ILE A 533 -4.14 -10.73 -14.85
N VAL A 534 -3.40 -9.71 -15.28
CA VAL A 534 -3.76 -8.88 -16.44
C VAL A 534 -2.71 -9.04 -17.52
N ASN A 535 -3.13 -9.47 -18.71
CA ASN A 535 -2.32 -9.47 -19.90
C ASN A 535 -2.87 -8.41 -20.87
N ASP A 536 -2.04 -7.46 -21.31
CA ASP A 536 -2.41 -6.34 -22.18
C ASP A 536 -2.42 -6.70 -23.68
N GLY A 537 -2.28 -7.97 -24.01
CA GLY A 537 -2.09 -8.50 -25.34
C GLY A 537 -0.62 -8.78 -25.67
N ARG A 538 0.30 -8.34 -24.79
CA ARG A 538 1.74 -8.59 -24.89
C ARG A 538 2.38 -8.98 -23.56
N HIS A 539 2.15 -8.20 -22.51
CA HIS A 539 2.82 -8.37 -21.22
C HIS A 539 1.82 -8.76 -20.15
N THR A 540 2.25 -9.67 -19.28
CA THR A 540 1.45 -10.12 -18.14
C THR A 540 1.92 -9.46 -16.86
N ALA A 541 0.98 -8.95 -16.07
CA ALA A 541 1.22 -8.42 -14.73
C ALA A 541 0.28 -9.07 -13.72
N VAL A 542 0.80 -9.35 -12.53
CA VAL A 542 0.01 -9.83 -11.39
C VAL A 542 -0.24 -8.67 -10.44
N TRP A 543 -1.47 -8.59 -9.94
CA TRP A 543 -1.96 -7.58 -9.03
C TRP A 543 -2.51 -8.24 -7.77
N VAL A 544 -2.27 -7.63 -6.62
CA VAL A 544 -2.86 -8.04 -5.34
C VAL A 544 -3.51 -6.82 -4.70
N ASP A 545 -4.78 -6.92 -4.36
CA ASP A 545 -5.59 -5.83 -3.79
C ASP A 545 -5.39 -4.49 -4.52
N GLY A 546 -5.55 -4.51 -5.85
CA GLY A 546 -5.41 -3.35 -6.72
C GLY A 546 -3.98 -2.83 -6.92
N SER A 547 -2.99 -3.43 -6.25
CA SER A 547 -1.59 -3.03 -6.36
C SER A 547 -0.82 -3.96 -7.28
N ARG A 548 -0.14 -3.39 -8.29
CA ARG A 548 0.74 -4.16 -9.18
C ARG A 548 1.97 -4.63 -8.40
N ILE A 549 2.25 -5.92 -8.45
CA ILE A 549 3.43 -6.49 -7.79
C ILE A 549 4.69 -6.29 -8.63
N ALA A 550 5.86 -6.26 -7.98
CA ALA A 550 7.10 -5.80 -8.61
C ALA A 550 7.83 -6.83 -9.47
N ARG A 551 7.51 -8.12 -9.39
CA ARG A 551 8.30 -9.20 -10.03
C ARG A 551 7.65 -9.73 -11.30
N ASN A 552 7.07 -8.84 -12.09
CA ASN A 552 6.48 -9.18 -13.39
C ASN A 552 7.55 -9.17 -14.48
N PRO A 553 7.60 -10.18 -15.36
CA PRO A 553 8.59 -10.26 -16.42
C PRO A 553 8.31 -9.21 -17.52
N ALA A 554 9.37 -8.68 -18.09
CA ALA A 554 9.29 -7.82 -19.28
C ALA A 554 9.13 -8.61 -20.59
N ARG A 555 9.20 -9.97 -20.55
CA ARG A 555 9.08 -10.83 -21.71
C ARG A 555 7.63 -10.87 -22.18
N GLU A 556 7.41 -10.74 -23.50
CA GLU A 556 6.07 -10.85 -24.09
C GLU A 556 5.50 -12.28 -23.93
N ALA A 557 4.18 -12.35 -23.63
CA ALA A 557 3.37 -13.55 -23.71
C ALA A 557 2.04 -13.19 -24.36
N ARG A 558 1.80 -13.66 -25.57
CA ARG A 558 0.60 -13.33 -26.36
C ARG A 558 -0.39 -14.46 -26.30
N GLY A 559 -1.49 -14.25 -25.55
CA GLY A 559 -2.52 -15.24 -25.32
C GLY A 559 -2.08 -16.38 -24.41
N ILE A 560 -2.91 -17.39 -24.30
CA ILE A 560 -2.71 -18.62 -23.53
C ILE A 560 -2.81 -19.83 -24.46
N ALA A 561 -1.83 -20.72 -24.44
CA ALA A 561 -1.88 -21.99 -25.17
C ALA A 561 -2.80 -22.99 -24.44
N THR A 562 -4.11 -22.77 -24.51
CA THR A 562 -5.12 -23.60 -23.80
C THR A 562 -5.25 -25.02 -24.38
N LEU A 563 -4.95 -25.21 -25.66
CA LEU A 563 -4.86 -26.51 -26.36
C LEU A 563 -6.14 -27.35 -26.26
N GLY A 564 -7.30 -26.76 -26.04
CA GLY A 564 -8.56 -27.48 -25.81
C GLY A 564 -8.61 -28.22 -24.45
N ARG A 565 -7.75 -27.83 -23.49
CA ARG A 565 -7.67 -28.50 -22.18
C ARG A 565 -8.61 -27.83 -21.18
N PRO A 566 -9.17 -28.60 -20.24
CA PRO A 566 -10.04 -28.07 -19.21
C PRO A 566 -9.36 -27.01 -18.34
N PHE A 567 -10.13 -26.02 -17.94
CA PHE A 567 -9.77 -25.08 -16.88
C PHE A 567 -10.12 -25.68 -15.52
N THR A 568 -9.27 -25.47 -14.52
CA THR A 568 -9.38 -26.09 -13.20
C THR A 568 -9.14 -25.08 -12.10
N ILE A 569 -9.93 -25.12 -11.01
CA ILE A 569 -9.73 -24.38 -9.76
C ILE A 569 -9.44 -25.38 -8.64
N GLY A 570 -8.47 -25.08 -7.75
CA GLY A 570 -8.18 -25.83 -6.52
C GLY A 570 -7.05 -26.85 -6.61
N ALA A 571 -6.44 -27.04 -7.76
CA ALA A 571 -5.22 -27.83 -7.93
C ALA A 571 -4.54 -27.55 -9.28
N THR A 572 -3.36 -28.12 -9.48
CA THR A 572 -2.70 -28.19 -10.79
C THR A 572 -2.65 -29.62 -11.28
N SER A 573 -2.66 -29.79 -12.60
CA SER A 573 -2.57 -31.09 -13.25
C SER A 573 -1.24 -31.23 -13.98
N TRP A 574 -0.49 -32.30 -13.67
CA TRP A 574 0.74 -32.71 -14.33
C TRP A 574 0.50 -34.06 -15.01
N ASP A 575 0.40 -34.06 -16.33
CA ASP A 575 0.12 -35.24 -17.15
C ASP A 575 -1.10 -36.04 -16.67
N LEU A 576 -2.24 -35.37 -16.43
CA LEU A 576 -3.47 -35.96 -15.90
C LEU A 576 -3.43 -36.31 -14.40
N ALA A 577 -2.29 -36.22 -13.76
CA ALA A 577 -2.19 -36.43 -12.34
C ALA A 577 -2.46 -35.10 -11.61
N TYR A 578 -3.55 -35.04 -10.87
CA TYR A 578 -3.85 -33.92 -10.00
C TYR A 578 -3.14 -34.11 -8.67
N GLY A 579 -2.40 -33.12 -8.27
CA GLY A 579 -1.74 -33.02 -6.98
C GLY A 579 -1.72 -31.58 -6.49
N GLN A 580 -1.08 -31.35 -5.36
CA GLN A 580 -0.93 -30.01 -4.83
C GLN A 580 -2.29 -29.32 -4.62
N GLY A 581 -3.24 -30.06 -4.03
CA GLY A 581 -4.58 -29.56 -3.72
C GLY A 581 -4.52 -28.30 -2.87
N PHE A 582 -5.33 -27.29 -3.22
CA PHE A 582 -5.35 -26.01 -2.52
C PHE A 582 -5.79 -26.17 -1.06
N TYR A 583 -5.17 -25.39 -0.18
CA TYR A 583 -5.51 -25.28 1.24
C TYR A 583 -5.85 -23.82 1.56
N GLY A 584 -7.10 -23.58 1.95
CA GLY A 584 -7.61 -22.26 2.21
C GLY A 584 -8.95 -21.97 1.53
N TRP A 585 -9.25 -20.71 1.35
CA TRP A 585 -10.50 -20.25 0.73
C TRP A 585 -10.25 -19.66 -0.64
N ILE A 586 -11.13 -20.01 -1.59
CA ILE A 586 -11.21 -19.38 -2.91
C ILE A 586 -12.62 -18.79 -3.06
N GLY A 587 -12.69 -17.50 -3.37
CA GLY A 587 -13.93 -16.78 -3.65
C GLY A 587 -14.26 -16.70 -5.14
N ASP A 588 -15.13 -15.77 -5.50
CA ASP A 588 -15.54 -15.51 -6.88
C ASP A 588 -14.34 -15.55 -7.83
N THR A 589 -14.55 -16.20 -8.97
CA THR A 589 -13.51 -16.26 -10.02
C THR A 589 -14.11 -15.76 -11.33
N ARG A 590 -13.47 -14.75 -11.94
CA ARG A 590 -13.88 -14.16 -13.23
C ARG A 590 -12.75 -14.19 -14.23
N ILE A 591 -13.07 -14.56 -15.46
CA ILE A 591 -12.16 -14.49 -16.59
C ILE A 591 -12.76 -13.58 -17.65
N THR A 592 -12.02 -12.56 -18.06
CA THR A 592 -12.44 -11.55 -19.05
C THR A 592 -11.48 -11.58 -20.23
N GLY A 593 -11.98 -11.64 -21.45
CA GLY A 593 -11.20 -11.71 -22.69
C GLY A 593 -10.61 -10.36 -23.12
N ARG A 594 -10.23 -9.52 -22.16
CA ARG A 594 -9.52 -8.25 -22.35
C ARG A 594 -8.78 -7.83 -21.09
N PRO A 595 -7.76 -6.95 -21.19
CA PRO A 595 -7.16 -6.32 -20.02
C PRO A 595 -8.18 -5.39 -19.33
N LEU A 596 -8.25 -5.44 -18.02
CA LEU A 596 -9.03 -4.54 -17.18
C LEU A 596 -8.10 -3.60 -16.43
N ASP A 597 -8.58 -2.38 -16.24
CA ASP A 597 -8.04 -1.43 -15.29
C ASP A 597 -8.47 -1.82 -13.87
N PRO A 598 -7.66 -1.58 -12.81
CA PRO A 598 -8.01 -1.87 -11.44
C PRO A 598 -9.38 -1.32 -10.99
N ALA A 599 -9.80 -0.16 -11.51
CA ALA A 599 -11.13 0.40 -11.26
C ALA A 599 -12.29 -0.47 -11.76
N ARG A 600 -12.01 -1.52 -12.53
CA ARG A 600 -13.00 -2.49 -13.05
C ARG A 600 -12.82 -3.89 -12.49
N PHE A 601 -11.91 -4.08 -11.56
CA PHE A 601 -11.75 -5.37 -10.87
C PHE A 601 -12.97 -5.71 -10.04
N LEU A 602 -13.10 -6.98 -9.66
CA LEU A 602 -14.22 -7.47 -8.87
C LEU A 602 -14.47 -6.65 -7.59
N PRO A 603 -13.45 -6.24 -6.82
CA PRO A 603 -13.66 -5.41 -5.64
C PRO A 603 -13.66 -3.90 -5.94
N ALA A 604 -13.87 -3.48 -7.18
CA ALA A 604 -13.89 -2.06 -7.55
C ALA A 604 -14.82 -1.24 -6.64
N GLY A 605 -14.30 -0.16 -6.07
CA GLY A 605 -14.94 0.63 -5.03
C GLY A 605 -14.51 0.27 -3.60
N HIS A 606 -13.60 -0.72 -3.45
CA HIS A 606 -12.96 -1.13 -2.20
C HIS A 606 -11.44 -0.92 -2.17
N PHE A 607 -10.87 -0.43 -3.27
CA PHE A 607 -9.46 -0.04 -3.34
C PHE A 607 -9.31 1.44 -3.19
#